data_cb8c47ca153f1d23557d4c3906f4765c
#
_entry.id   cb8c47ca153f1d23557d4c3906f4765c
#
_cell.length_a   1.000
_cell.length_b   1.000
_cell.length_c   1.000
_cell.angle_alpha   90.00
_cell.angle_beta   90.00
_cell.angle_gamma   90.00
#
_symmetry.space_group_name_H-M   'P 1'
#
loop_
_entity.id
_entity.type
_entity.pdbx_description
1 polymer ?
#
loop_
_entity_poly.entity_id
_entity_poly.type
_entity_poly.pdbx_seq_one_letter_code
_entity_poly.pdbx_strand_id
1 'polypeptide(L)'
;MRLLYIARKNLLAKPLQTALSTILLAFGVGMVSLMMLSEKQIKDQFERNIKDIDLVLGAKGSPLQLILANVYHIDAPTGNIDYQAAKDVVNNPRTHIESGIPLAYGDNYMSYRIVGTEYSYPEHYGAILKEGELWTNTYDVVVGAEVAEKTGLEIGSTFYSSHGLTDTTDVHRDKTFTVVGIFDRTSSVIDNLLLTGIESVWGVHEGHENADKEITAMLLKKRTPMAVLTLPNYLKDTNMQVALPSIEINRLNQQFGLGADALRAIALLIMTLSFASIFISVFENMHARRYELALMRTMGGSPGKLYKLLLLEGGLLSAAGVLIGLLISRLGLFVLASAVENKFKYDLSDMGLLTVEIKLALAATFVGLLAAALPAFKALRMDISKTLSNE
;
A
#
# COMPACT_ATOMS: atom_id res chain seq x y z
N MET A 1 -37.09 23.19 22.50
CA MET A 1 -36.39 21.94 22.89
C MET A 1 -35.30 21.61 21.88
N ARG A 2 -34.08 21.32 22.33
CA ARG A 2 -32.95 20.93 21.46
C ARG A 2 -33.10 19.48 21.08
N LEU A 3 -33.68 19.19 19.90
CA LEU A 3 -33.91 17.81 19.37
C LEU A 3 -32.65 16.92 19.43
N LEU A 4 -31.50 17.50 19.14
CA LEU A 4 -30.21 16.82 19.22
C LEU A 4 -29.91 16.27 20.63
N TYR A 5 -30.23 17.04 21.68
CA TYR A 5 -30.02 16.60 23.06
C TYR A 5 -30.91 15.41 23.40
N ILE A 6 -32.16 15.45 22.95
CA ILE A 6 -33.10 14.33 23.15
C ILE A 6 -32.63 13.08 22.40
N ALA A 7 -32.25 13.22 21.12
CA ALA A 7 -31.73 12.11 20.32
C ALA A 7 -30.51 11.44 20.99
N ARG A 8 -29.54 12.22 21.46
CA ARG A 8 -28.40 11.71 22.20
C ARG A 8 -28.79 10.96 23.47
N LYS A 9 -29.69 11.51 24.29
CA LYS A 9 -30.18 10.87 25.52
C LYS A 9 -30.88 9.54 25.23
N ASN A 10 -31.64 9.49 24.14
CA ASN A 10 -32.36 8.29 23.70
C ASN A 10 -31.40 7.16 23.32
N LEU A 11 -30.34 7.48 22.57
CA LEU A 11 -29.32 6.51 22.20
C LEU A 11 -28.58 5.97 23.42
N LEU A 12 -28.27 6.85 24.39
CA LEU A 12 -27.61 6.44 25.63
C LEU A 12 -28.52 5.65 26.58
N ALA A 13 -29.84 5.71 26.43
CA ALA A 13 -30.78 4.93 27.22
C ALA A 13 -30.77 3.43 26.88
N LYS A 14 -30.32 3.07 25.65
CA LYS A 14 -30.16 1.68 25.18
C LYS A 14 -28.73 1.42 24.70
N PRO A 15 -27.75 1.39 25.62
CA PRO A 15 -26.32 1.43 25.25
C PRO A 15 -25.89 0.20 24.45
N LEU A 16 -26.39 -0.99 24.78
CA LEU A 16 -26.01 -2.24 24.08
C LEU A 16 -26.45 -2.23 22.61
N GLN A 17 -27.69 -1.84 22.33
CA GLN A 17 -28.22 -1.80 20.98
C GLN A 17 -27.53 -0.70 20.15
N THR A 18 -27.33 0.47 20.74
CA THR A 18 -26.58 1.58 20.13
C THR A 18 -25.15 1.17 19.81
N ALA A 19 -24.46 0.54 20.77
CA ALA A 19 -23.10 0.06 20.58
C ALA A 19 -23.01 -1.00 19.46
N LEU A 20 -23.90 -1.98 19.45
CA LEU A 20 -23.90 -3.04 18.44
C LEU A 20 -24.09 -2.48 17.02
N SER A 21 -25.09 -1.62 16.83
CA SER A 21 -25.35 -0.99 15.52
C SER A 21 -24.17 -0.12 15.06
N THR A 22 -23.58 0.64 16.00
CA THR A 22 -22.42 1.51 15.73
C THR A 22 -21.18 0.68 15.38
N ILE A 23 -20.89 -0.40 16.14
CA ILE A 23 -19.73 -1.26 15.91
C ILE A 23 -19.85 -1.99 14.58
N LEU A 24 -21.03 -2.53 14.24
CA LEU A 24 -21.25 -3.19 12.95
C LEU A 24 -20.99 -2.23 11.78
N LEU A 25 -21.50 -1.01 11.85
CA LEU A 25 -21.27 -0.03 10.81
C LEU A 25 -19.79 0.42 10.77
N ALA A 26 -19.18 0.63 11.93
CA ALA A 26 -17.79 1.00 12.04
C ALA A 26 -16.87 -0.08 11.43
N PHE A 27 -17.17 -1.34 11.69
CA PHE A 27 -16.40 -2.46 11.12
C PHE A 27 -16.57 -2.54 9.60
N GLY A 28 -17.80 -2.41 9.09
CA GLY A 28 -18.06 -2.42 7.64
C GLY A 28 -17.37 -1.26 6.91
N VAL A 29 -17.55 -0.03 7.40
CA VAL A 29 -16.90 1.16 6.82
C VAL A 29 -15.38 1.09 6.98
N GLY A 30 -14.90 0.67 8.15
CA GLY A 30 -13.47 0.55 8.45
C GLY A 30 -12.78 -0.46 7.54
N MET A 31 -13.41 -1.60 7.28
CA MET A 31 -12.85 -2.62 6.39
C MET A 31 -12.79 -2.15 4.94
N VAL A 32 -13.85 -1.51 4.42
CA VAL A 32 -13.83 -0.93 3.07
C VAL A 32 -12.78 0.15 2.94
N SER A 33 -12.70 1.07 3.91
CA SER A 33 -11.72 2.15 3.95
C SER A 33 -10.28 1.60 4.01
N LEU A 34 -10.00 0.62 4.88
CA LEU A 34 -8.69 -0.03 4.98
C LEU A 34 -8.25 -0.65 3.66
N MET A 35 -9.17 -1.36 2.98
CA MET A 35 -8.86 -1.98 1.68
C MET A 35 -8.53 -0.93 0.62
N MET A 36 -9.34 0.13 0.52
CA MET A 36 -9.11 1.22 -0.43
C MET A 36 -7.77 1.92 -0.19
N LEU A 37 -7.43 2.12 1.08
CA LEU A 37 -6.20 2.79 1.47
C LEU A 37 -4.97 1.92 1.17
N SER A 38 -5.03 0.63 1.56
CA SER A 38 -3.96 -0.33 1.29
C SER A 38 -3.73 -0.52 -0.21
N GLU A 39 -4.81 -0.70 -0.98
CA GLU A 39 -4.74 -0.85 -2.44
C GLU A 39 -4.07 0.36 -3.11
N LYS A 40 -4.47 1.57 -2.69
CA LYS A 40 -3.87 2.80 -3.23
C LYS A 40 -2.39 2.91 -2.90
N GLN A 41 -2.01 2.69 -1.64
CA GLN A 41 -0.61 2.82 -1.22
C GLN A 41 0.29 1.80 -1.91
N ILE A 42 -0.16 0.54 -2.00
CA ILE A 42 0.57 -0.51 -2.71
C ILE A 42 0.72 -0.12 -4.19
N LYS A 43 -0.36 0.32 -4.83
CA LYS A 43 -0.31 0.74 -6.24
C LYS A 43 0.63 1.93 -6.45
N ASP A 44 0.52 2.98 -5.64
CA ASP A 44 1.35 4.17 -5.74
C ASP A 44 2.85 3.82 -5.54
N GLN A 45 3.15 2.87 -4.64
CA GLN A 45 4.50 2.38 -4.41
C GLN A 45 5.03 1.59 -5.62
N PHE A 46 4.21 0.72 -6.19
CA PHE A 46 4.59 0.00 -7.40
C PHE A 46 4.83 0.94 -8.57
N GLU A 47 3.95 1.90 -8.80
CA GLU A 47 4.09 2.87 -9.89
C GLU A 47 5.33 3.75 -9.75
N ARG A 48 5.69 4.17 -8.51
CA ARG A 48 6.91 4.95 -8.27
C ARG A 48 8.18 4.18 -8.65
N ASN A 49 8.24 2.90 -8.32
CA ASN A 49 9.43 2.09 -8.55
C ASN A 49 9.63 1.66 -10.00
N ILE A 50 8.57 1.60 -10.81
CA ILE A 50 8.67 1.30 -12.26
C ILE A 50 8.71 2.53 -13.15
N LYS A 51 8.67 3.74 -12.57
CA LYS A 51 8.67 4.98 -13.36
C LYS A 51 9.84 4.99 -14.35
N ASP A 52 9.54 5.23 -15.64
CA ASP A 52 10.52 5.29 -16.72
C ASP A 52 11.38 4.03 -16.93
N ILE A 53 11.01 2.88 -16.31
CA ILE A 53 11.57 1.56 -16.59
C ILE A 53 10.57 0.81 -17.48
N ASP A 54 10.87 0.76 -18.77
CA ASP A 54 9.99 0.14 -19.76
C ASP A 54 10.15 -1.39 -19.82
N LEU A 55 11.41 -1.85 -19.70
CA LEU A 55 11.81 -3.25 -19.87
C LEU A 55 12.93 -3.58 -18.87
N VAL A 56 12.99 -4.83 -18.45
CA VAL A 56 14.09 -5.37 -17.64
C VAL A 56 14.73 -6.52 -18.40
N LEU A 57 16.02 -6.39 -18.70
CA LEU A 57 16.85 -7.41 -19.33
C LEU A 57 17.55 -8.21 -18.22
N GLY A 58 17.54 -9.53 -18.30
CA GLY A 58 18.23 -10.39 -17.35
C GLY A 58 18.31 -11.83 -17.83
N ALA A 59 18.78 -12.74 -16.97
CA ALA A 59 18.87 -14.16 -17.29
C ALA A 59 17.49 -14.79 -17.50
N LYS A 60 17.42 -15.81 -18.37
CA LYS A 60 16.18 -16.57 -18.62
C LYS A 60 15.64 -17.20 -17.34
N GLY A 61 14.33 -17.06 -17.13
CA GLY A 61 13.61 -17.59 -15.97
C GLY A 61 12.18 -17.04 -15.91
N SER A 62 11.64 -16.83 -14.72
CA SER A 62 10.34 -16.20 -14.55
C SER A 62 10.41 -14.69 -14.80
N PRO A 63 9.63 -14.13 -15.75
CA PRO A 63 9.59 -12.68 -15.98
C PRO A 63 9.17 -11.89 -14.72
N LEU A 64 8.21 -12.41 -13.96
CA LEU A 64 7.79 -11.80 -12.71
C LEU A 64 8.92 -11.76 -11.67
N GLN A 65 9.65 -12.88 -11.51
CA GLN A 65 10.80 -12.96 -10.60
C GLN A 65 11.89 -11.97 -11.02
N LEU A 66 12.19 -11.85 -12.32
CA LEU A 66 13.15 -10.89 -12.83
C LEU A 66 12.80 -9.45 -12.42
N ILE A 67 11.52 -9.09 -12.48
CA ILE A 67 11.04 -7.75 -12.06
C ILE A 67 11.07 -7.59 -10.55
N LEU A 68 10.54 -8.57 -9.79
CA LEU A 68 10.53 -8.50 -8.33
C LEU A 68 11.94 -8.43 -7.75
N ALA A 69 12.89 -9.15 -8.35
CA ALA A 69 14.29 -9.12 -7.92
C ALA A 69 14.99 -7.79 -8.25
N ASN A 70 14.81 -7.24 -9.46
CA ASN A 70 15.67 -6.17 -9.98
C ASN A 70 15.03 -4.77 -9.98
N VAL A 71 13.70 -4.67 -9.90
CA VAL A 71 13.01 -3.38 -9.77
C VAL A 71 12.57 -3.13 -8.32
N TYR A 72 12.11 -4.18 -7.65
CA TYR A 72 11.60 -4.06 -6.27
C TYR A 72 12.57 -4.57 -5.19
N HIS A 73 13.59 -5.30 -5.58
CA HIS A 73 14.63 -5.88 -4.69
C HIS A 73 14.08 -6.81 -3.59
N ILE A 74 12.95 -7.48 -3.83
CA ILE A 74 12.25 -8.32 -2.83
C ILE A 74 12.36 -9.83 -3.07
N ASP A 75 12.95 -10.26 -4.20
CA ASP A 75 13.09 -11.69 -4.57
C ASP A 75 14.54 -12.01 -4.96
N ALA A 76 14.87 -13.29 -5.06
CA ALA A 76 16.15 -13.73 -5.56
C ALA A 76 16.23 -13.51 -7.08
N PRO A 77 17.39 -13.14 -7.63
CA PRO A 77 17.56 -12.97 -9.07
C PRO A 77 17.44 -14.30 -9.82
N THR A 78 17.10 -14.22 -11.11
CA THR A 78 16.99 -15.40 -11.99
C THR A 78 18.34 -15.96 -12.45
N GLY A 79 19.43 -15.23 -12.18
CA GLY A 79 20.79 -15.53 -12.60
C GLY A 79 21.48 -14.26 -13.11
N ASN A 80 22.69 -14.43 -13.62
CA ASN A 80 23.48 -13.35 -14.18
C ASN A 80 23.55 -13.42 -15.72
N ILE A 81 23.89 -12.28 -16.31
CA ILE A 81 24.12 -12.12 -17.74
C ILE A 81 25.46 -11.41 -17.98
N ASP A 82 26.08 -11.67 -19.11
CA ASP A 82 27.30 -10.99 -19.50
C ASP A 82 27.06 -9.48 -19.70
N TYR A 83 27.89 -8.65 -19.06
CA TYR A 83 27.73 -7.20 -19.07
C TYR A 83 27.95 -6.60 -20.45
N GLN A 84 28.92 -7.12 -21.22
CA GLN A 84 29.20 -6.60 -22.54
C GLN A 84 28.06 -6.97 -23.51
N ALA A 85 27.55 -8.20 -23.44
CA ALA A 85 26.39 -8.61 -24.22
C ALA A 85 25.15 -7.75 -23.91
N ALA A 86 24.93 -7.40 -22.65
CA ALA A 86 23.85 -6.50 -22.26
C ALA A 86 24.06 -5.06 -22.81
N LYS A 87 25.29 -4.54 -22.79
CA LYS A 87 25.63 -3.26 -23.44
C LYS A 87 25.43 -3.29 -24.95
N ASP A 88 25.78 -4.40 -25.60
CA ASP A 88 25.57 -4.56 -27.03
C ASP A 88 24.09 -4.50 -27.40
N VAL A 89 23.19 -5.03 -26.54
CA VAL A 89 21.75 -4.88 -26.68
C VAL A 89 21.33 -3.41 -26.66
N VAL A 90 21.85 -2.63 -25.72
CA VAL A 90 21.51 -1.19 -25.61
C VAL A 90 22.06 -0.39 -26.80
N ASN A 91 23.27 -0.67 -27.21
CA ASN A 91 23.96 0.06 -28.29
C ASN A 91 23.48 -0.31 -29.69
N ASN A 92 22.76 -1.40 -29.86
CA ASN A 92 22.29 -1.85 -31.18
C ASN A 92 21.04 -1.05 -31.61
N PRO A 93 21.10 -0.30 -32.73
CA PRO A 93 19.94 0.50 -33.19
C PRO A 93 18.67 -0.33 -33.48
N ARG A 94 18.81 -1.64 -33.76
CA ARG A 94 17.68 -2.54 -34.12
C ARG A 94 16.87 -2.95 -32.87
N THR A 95 17.38 -2.75 -31.67
CA THR A 95 16.67 -3.06 -30.42
C THR A 95 15.72 -1.95 -29.99
N HIS A 96 15.89 -0.75 -30.56
CA HIS A 96 15.11 0.44 -30.23
C HIS A 96 15.16 0.86 -28.76
N ILE A 97 16.30 0.59 -28.08
CA ILE A 97 16.56 1.02 -26.72
C ILE A 97 17.20 2.40 -26.73
N GLU A 98 16.83 3.22 -25.77
CA GLU A 98 17.36 4.58 -25.55
C GLU A 98 18.55 4.55 -24.59
N SER A 99 18.37 3.87 -23.44
CA SER A 99 19.38 3.77 -22.40
C SER A 99 19.17 2.51 -21.56
N GLY A 100 20.20 2.10 -20.84
CA GLY A 100 20.18 0.98 -19.94
C GLY A 100 20.98 1.27 -18.66
N ILE A 101 20.45 0.90 -17.51
CA ILE A 101 21.09 1.04 -16.21
C ILE A 101 21.46 -0.36 -15.72
N PRO A 102 22.74 -0.70 -15.57
CA PRO A 102 23.17 -2.01 -15.11
C PRO A 102 22.98 -2.14 -13.60
N LEU A 103 22.58 -3.34 -13.16
CA LEU A 103 22.49 -3.72 -11.76
C LEU A 103 23.26 -5.02 -11.55
N ALA A 104 24.29 -4.98 -10.71
CA ALA A 104 25.02 -6.14 -10.23
C ALA A 104 24.65 -6.35 -8.75
N TYR A 105 24.10 -7.49 -8.41
CA TYR A 105 23.86 -7.80 -7.02
C TYR A 105 25.13 -8.29 -6.36
N GLY A 106 25.52 -7.53 -5.35
CA GLY A 106 26.48 -7.98 -4.37
C GLY A 106 25.78 -8.81 -3.28
N ASP A 107 26.53 -8.97 -2.22
CA ASP A 107 26.02 -9.57 -0.99
C ASP A 107 25.00 -8.67 -0.29
N ASN A 108 24.68 -9.01 0.94
CA ASN A 108 23.78 -8.25 1.80
C ASN A 108 24.50 -7.77 3.06
N TYR A 109 23.97 -6.71 3.65
CA TYR A 109 24.31 -6.27 4.99
C TYR A 109 23.03 -6.18 5.82
N MET A 110 22.92 -6.97 6.90
CA MET A 110 21.72 -7.01 7.77
C MET A 110 20.40 -7.15 6.98
N SER A 111 20.37 -8.04 5.97
CA SER A 111 19.25 -8.24 5.05
C SER A 111 18.95 -7.07 4.11
N TYR A 112 19.77 -6.04 4.03
CA TYR A 112 19.72 -5.00 3.02
C TYR A 112 20.66 -5.33 1.88
N ARG A 113 20.19 -5.13 0.63
CA ARG A 113 20.97 -5.49 -0.55
C ARG A 113 22.04 -4.45 -0.84
N ILE A 114 23.23 -4.95 -1.18
CA ILE A 114 24.30 -4.16 -1.79
C ILE A 114 24.12 -4.29 -3.30
N VAL A 115 23.96 -3.16 -3.99
CA VAL A 115 23.74 -3.10 -5.43
C VAL A 115 24.84 -2.29 -6.09
N GLY A 116 25.63 -2.96 -6.91
CA GLY A 116 26.61 -2.32 -7.80
C GLY A 116 25.90 -1.75 -9.02
N THR A 117 26.11 -0.46 -9.30
CA THR A 117 25.42 0.23 -10.38
C THR A 117 26.20 1.46 -10.85
N GLU A 118 25.61 2.24 -11.75
CA GLU A 118 26.10 3.53 -12.22
C GLU A 118 25.34 4.69 -11.56
N TYR A 119 25.85 5.92 -11.61
CA TYR A 119 25.21 7.12 -11.03
C TYR A 119 23.82 7.39 -11.61
N SER A 120 23.57 6.94 -12.84
CA SER A 120 22.27 7.01 -13.48
C SER A 120 21.13 6.30 -12.71
N TYR A 121 21.48 5.36 -11.82
CA TYR A 121 20.47 4.64 -11.02
C TYR A 121 19.87 5.50 -9.90
N PRO A 122 20.64 6.07 -8.96
CA PRO A 122 20.07 7.00 -7.97
C PRO A 122 19.48 8.26 -8.63
N GLU A 123 20.07 8.77 -9.72
CA GLU A 123 19.51 9.90 -10.49
C GLU A 123 18.13 9.58 -11.06
N HIS A 124 17.92 8.37 -11.56
CA HIS A 124 16.64 7.90 -12.10
C HIS A 124 15.51 8.03 -11.07
N TYR A 125 15.78 7.76 -9.81
CA TYR A 125 14.80 7.92 -8.71
C TYR A 125 14.80 9.33 -8.09
N GLY A 126 15.61 10.25 -8.61
CA GLY A 126 15.75 11.59 -8.06
C GLY A 126 16.36 11.61 -6.67
N ALA A 127 17.20 10.63 -6.35
CA ALA A 127 17.86 10.55 -5.06
C ALA A 127 18.87 11.68 -4.88
N ILE A 128 18.78 12.40 -3.78
CA ILE A 128 19.66 13.50 -3.40
C ILE A 128 20.44 13.06 -2.16
N LEU A 129 21.73 13.37 -2.11
CA LEU A 129 22.54 13.14 -0.92
C LEU A 129 22.07 14.05 0.21
N LYS A 130 21.81 13.45 1.37
CA LYS A 130 21.62 14.16 2.62
C LYS A 130 22.94 14.60 3.21
N GLU A 131 23.95 13.71 3.15
CA GLU A 131 25.29 13.91 3.69
C GLU A 131 26.32 13.13 2.87
N GLY A 132 27.57 13.60 2.83
CA GLY A 132 28.69 12.93 2.17
C GLY A 132 28.74 13.13 0.66
N GLU A 133 29.27 12.15 -0.04
CA GLU A 133 29.48 12.15 -1.50
C GLU A 133 29.09 10.80 -2.13
N LEU A 134 28.99 10.75 -3.46
CA LEU A 134 28.82 9.50 -4.20
C LEU A 134 30.11 8.68 -4.18
N TRP A 135 29.98 7.37 -4.40
CA TRP A 135 31.14 6.46 -4.46
C TRP A 135 32.12 6.85 -5.57
N THR A 136 33.39 6.91 -5.26
CA THR A 136 34.46 7.20 -6.24
C THR A 136 35.48 6.07 -6.29
N ASN A 137 35.68 5.37 -5.20
CA ASN A 137 36.60 4.25 -5.11
C ASN A 137 35.85 2.91 -5.01
N THR A 138 36.56 1.82 -5.30
CA THR A 138 36.03 0.47 -5.06
C THR A 138 35.76 0.29 -3.58
N TYR A 139 34.59 -0.27 -3.26
CA TYR A 139 34.01 -0.50 -1.92
C TYR A 139 33.52 0.76 -1.19
N ASP A 140 33.52 1.93 -1.83
CA ASP A 140 32.74 3.06 -1.34
C ASP A 140 31.24 2.74 -1.49
N VAL A 141 30.43 3.05 -0.46
CA VAL A 141 29.00 2.78 -0.44
C VAL A 141 28.24 4.03 -0.02
N VAL A 142 27.15 4.31 -0.74
CA VAL A 142 26.14 5.28 -0.33
C VAL A 142 24.92 4.54 0.17
N VAL A 143 24.44 4.91 1.34
CA VAL A 143 23.41 4.20 2.07
C VAL A 143 22.06 4.88 1.89
N GLY A 144 21.01 4.12 1.63
CA GLY A 144 19.63 4.61 1.60
C GLY A 144 19.16 5.08 2.97
N ALA A 145 18.22 6.03 3.01
CA ALA A 145 17.75 6.67 4.24
C ALA A 145 17.24 5.68 5.29
N GLU A 146 16.45 4.69 4.87
CA GLU A 146 15.88 3.66 5.76
C GLU A 146 16.97 2.74 6.32
N VAL A 147 17.95 2.37 5.47
CA VAL A 147 19.09 1.55 5.90
C VAL A 147 19.89 2.28 6.97
N ALA A 148 20.23 3.56 6.75
CA ALA A 148 20.98 4.36 7.72
C ALA A 148 20.23 4.46 9.06
N GLU A 149 18.93 4.72 9.03
CA GLU A 149 18.08 4.84 10.23
C GLU A 149 17.98 3.53 11.02
N LYS A 150 17.79 2.39 10.32
CA LYS A 150 17.59 1.08 10.97
C LYS A 150 18.88 0.41 11.43
N THR A 151 19.99 0.65 10.72
CA THR A 151 21.28 0.01 11.03
C THR A 151 22.21 0.88 11.87
N GLY A 152 21.95 2.20 11.92
CA GLY A 152 22.82 3.16 12.59
C GLY A 152 24.12 3.41 11.82
N LEU A 153 24.20 3.12 10.52
CA LEU A 153 25.36 3.43 9.69
C LEU A 153 25.50 4.95 9.49
N GLU A 154 26.69 5.45 9.76
CA GLU A 154 27.09 6.85 9.59
C GLU A 154 28.23 6.96 8.58
N ILE A 155 28.53 8.15 8.07
CA ILE A 155 29.68 8.39 7.20
C ILE A 155 30.97 7.95 7.91
N GLY A 156 31.80 7.18 7.21
CA GLY A 156 33.02 6.58 7.75
C GLY A 156 32.80 5.23 8.43
N SER A 157 31.56 4.78 8.63
CA SER A 157 31.29 3.43 9.10
C SER A 157 31.81 2.40 8.12
N THR A 158 32.35 1.30 8.63
CA THR A 158 32.84 0.18 7.81
C THR A 158 32.08 -1.10 8.17
N PHE A 159 31.83 -1.93 7.17
CA PHE A 159 31.14 -3.20 7.36
C PHE A 159 31.62 -4.25 6.35
N TYR A 160 31.33 -5.52 6.67
CA TYR A 160 31.57 -6.66 5.79
C TYR A 160 30.25 -7.13 5.18
N SER A 161 30.29 -7.55 3.93
CA SER A 161 29.16 -8.17 3.27
C SER A 161 29.03 -9.64 3.65
N SER A 162 27.80 -10.17 3.58
CA SER A 162 27.50 -11.57 3.83
C SER A 162 26.63 -12.17 2.72
N HIS A 163 26.86 -13.45 2.40
CA HIS A 163 26.00 -14.20 1.48
C HIS A 163 24.67 -14.57 2.14
N GLY A 164 23.56 -14.42 1.41
CA GLY A 164 22.22 -14.84 1.82
C GLY A 164 21.46 -13.79 2.64
N LEU A 165 20.12 -13.78 2.51
CA LEU A 165 19.22 -12.85 3.19
C LEU A 165 18.97 -13.20 4.68
N THR A 166 19.36 -14.40 5.11
CA THR A 166 18.99 -14.96 6.42
C THR A 166 20.14 -15.55 7.26
N ASP A 167 21.29 -15.83 6.66
CA ASP A 167 22.40 -16.51 7.34
C ASP A 167 23.68 -15.67 7.38
N THR A 168 24.21 -15.46 8.58
CA THR A 168 25.47 -14.73 8.84
C THR A 168 26.71 -15.65 8.75
N THR A 169 26.62 -16.80 8.09
CA THR A 169 27.66 -17.83 8.16
C THR A 169 28.82 -17.64 7.20
N ASP A 170 28.62 -16.95 6.07
CA ASP A 170 29.69 -16.64 5.10
C ASP A 170 29.91 -15.12 5.01
N VAL A 171 30.80 -14.61 5.81
CA VAL A 171 31.18 -13.18 5.83
C VAL A 171 32.50 -13.03 5.07
N HIS A 172 32.52 -12.20 4.05
CA HIS A 172 33.76 -11.83 3.34
C HIS A 172 34.59 -10.85 4.17
N ARG A 173 35.44 -11.38 5.05
CA ARG A 173 36.31 -10.56 5.91
C ARG A 173 37.47 -9.88 5.17
N ASP A 174 37.70 -10.23 3.92
CA ASP A 174 38.80 -9.71 3.11
C ASP A 174 38.49 -8.41 2.37
N LYS A 175 37.20 -8.03 2.28
CA LYS A 175 36.72 -6.85 1.56
C LYS A 175 35.82 -6.02 2.47
N THR A 176 36.28 -4.82 2.82
CA THR A 176 35.56 -3.90 3.71
C THR A 176 34.89 -2.81 2.91
N PHE A 177 33.58 -2.66 3.04
CA PHE A 177 32.85 -1.53 2.50
C PHE A 177 32.90 -0.34 3.45
N THR A 178 33.02 0.88 2.90
CA THR A 178 33.08 2.14 3.65
C THR A 178 31.91 3.03 3.24
N VAL A 179 31.16 3.52 4.20
CA VAL A 179 30.05 4.46 3.97
C VAL A 179 30.62 5.84 3.69
N VAL A 180 30.41 6.36 2.47
CA VAL A 180 30.89 7.68 2.02
C VAL A 180 29.76 8.70 1.90
N GLY A 181 28.50 8.26 1.86
CA GLY A 181 27.35 9.14 1.78
C GLY A 181 26.06 8.47 2.23
N ILE A 182 25.07 9.30 2.51
CA ILE A 182 23.71 8.88 2.89
C ILE A 182 22.73 9.65 2.02
N PHE A 183 21.79 8.95 1.37
CA PHE A 183 20.71 9.58 0.62
C PHE A 183 19.64 10.15 1.53
N ASP A 184 19.01 11.23 1.07
CA ASP A 184 17.74 11.69 1.67
C ASP A 184 16.60 10.74 1.29
N ARG A 185 15.52 10.76 2.07
CA ARG A 185 14.37 9.85 1.86
C ARG A 185 13.68 10.12 0.53
N THR A 186 13.61 9.11 -0.31
CA THR A 186 13.01 9.18 -1.65
C THR A 186 11.62 8.56 -1.72
N SER A 187 11.23 7.76 -0.74
CA SER A 187 10.05 6.87 -0.75
C SER A 187 10.05 5.89 -1.93
N SER A 188 11.23 5.54 -2.43
CA SER A 188 11.48 4.54 -3.48
C SER A 188 12.31 3.38 -2.94
N VAL A 189 12.68 2.44 -3.83
CA VAL A 189 13.56 1.30 -3.47
C VAL A 189 14.92 1.75 -2.97
N ILE A 190 15.41 2.92 -3.38
CA ILE A 190 16.71 3.47 -2.98
C ILE A 190 16.84 3.56 -1.46
N ASP A 191 15.77 3.90 -0.75
CA ASP A 191 15.79 4.05 0.71
C ASP A 191 16.21 2.77 1.44
N ASN A 192 16.03 1.60 0.81
CA ASN A 192 16.31 0.27 1.35
C ASN A 192 17.56 -0.41 0.77
N LEU A 193 18.40 0.33 0.06
CA LEU A 193 19.57 -0.21 -0.63
C LEU A 193 20.88 0.40 -0.12
N LEU A 194 21.96 -0.36 -0.31
CA LEU A 194 23.32 0.12 -0.23
C LEU A 194 23.84 0.15 -1.67
N LEU A 195 24.14 1.34 -2.20
CA LEU A 195 24.61 1.53 -3.57
C LEU A 195 26.12 1.70 -3.64
N THR A 196 26.74 1.04 -4.58
CA THR A 196 28.18 1.09 -4.83
C THR A 196 28.47 1.05 -6.32
N GLY A 197 29.70 1.31 -6.73
CA GLY A 197 30.14 1.09 -8.09
C GLY A 197 30.07 -0.40 -8.47
N ILE A 198 29.75 -0.68 -9.73
CA ILE A 198 29.63 -2.05 -10.23
C ILE A 198 30.92 -2.86 -10.04
N GLU A 199 32.07 -2.17 -10.11
CA GLU A 199 33.41 -2.73 -9.90
C GLU A 199 33.58 -3.31 -8.49
N SER A 200 32.92 -2.72 -7.50
CA SER A 200 32.96 -3.20 -6.12
C SER A 200 32.34 -4.59 -6.00
N VAL A 201 31.23 -4.84 -6.70
CA VAL A 201 30.57 -6.15 -6.70
C VAL A 201 31.41 -7.20 -7.43
N TRP A 202 32.00 -6.84 -8.56
CA TRP A 202 32.94 -7.74 -9.24
C TRP A 202 34.15 -8.06 -8.37
N GLY A 203 34.73 -7.04 -7.70
CA GLY A 203 35.89 -7.23 -6.85
C GLY A 203 35.66 -8.12 -5.62
N VAL A 204 34.44 -8.22 -5.10
CA VAL A 204 34.10 -9.17 -4.01
C VAL A 204 34.19 -10.61 -4.49
N HIS A 205 33.84 -10.87 -5.74
CA HIS A 205 33.81 -12.22 -6.34
C HIS A 205 35.05 -12.56 -7.18
N GLU A 206 36.08 -11.69 -7.22
CA GLU A 206 37.35 -11.94 -7.88
C GLU A 206 38.18 -13.01 -7.14
N GLY A 207 37.88 -14.29 -7.41
CA GLY A 207 38.67 -15.43 -6.99
C GLY A 207 38.93 -16.42 -8.11
N HIS A 208 38.41 -16.16 -9.31
CA HIS A 208 38.56 -17.03 -10.50
C HIS A 208 39.23 -16.21 -11.61
N GLU A 209 40.37 -16.67 -12.11
CA GLU A 209 41.26 -16.01 -13.08
C GLU A 209 40.63 -15.65 -14.44
N ASN A 210 39.32 -15.82 -14.64
CA ASN A 210 38.55 -15.43 -15.82
C ASN A 210 37.06 -15.15 -15.44
N ALA A 211 36.80 -14.46 -14.33
CA ALA A 211 35.44 -14.08 -14.04
C ALA A 211 34.95 -13.07 -15.10
N ASP A 212 34.13 -13.53 -16.03
CA ASP A 212 33.42 -12.67 -16.96
C ASP A 212 32.66 -11.60 -16.15
N LYS A 213 32.78 -10.33 -16.60
CA LYS A 213 32.07 -9.22 -15.95
C LYS A 213 30.57 -9.43 -16.13
N GLU A 214 29.94 -9.96 -15.10
CA GLU A 214 28.51 -10.25 -15.11
C GLU A 214 27.69 -9.18 -14.37
N ILE A 215 26.44 -9.04 -14.79
CA ILE A 215 25.42 -8.24 -14.10
C ILE A 215 24.18 -9.11 -13.87
N THR A 216 23.39 -8.74 -12.88
CA THR A 216 22.16 -9.46 -12.57
C THR A 216 21.04 -9.05 -13.51
N ALA A 217 20.97 -7.76 -13.86
CA ALA A 217 19.99 -7.22 -14.80
C ALA A 217 20.43 -5.87 -15.37
N MET A 218 19.73 -5.43 -16.42
CA MET A 218 19.82 -4.09 -16.95
C MET A 218 18.40 -3.51 -17.08
N LEU A 219 18.16 -2.39 -16.42
CA LEU A 219 16.91 -1.65 -16.54
C LEU A 219 16.95 -0.83 -17.84
N LEU A 220 15.96 -1.00 -18.69
CA LEU A 220 15.96 -0.44 -20.04
C LEU A 220 14.85 0.59 -20.22
N LYS A 221 15.21 1.71 -20.84
CA LYS A 221 14.29 2.70 -21.38
C LYS A 221 14.16 2.50 -22.89
N LYS A 222 12.94 2.35 -23.39
CA LYS A 222 12.72 2.20 -24.83
C LYS A 222 12.75 3.54 -25.54
N ARG A 223 13.33 3.58 -26.73
CA ARG A 223 13.27 4.73 -27.63
C ARG A 223 11.92 4.80 -28.36
N THR A 224 11.39 3.64 -28.75
CA THR A 224 10.11 3.51 -29.45
C THR A 224 9.37 2.26 -28.96
N PRO A 225 8.03 2.18 -29.12
CA PRO A 225 7.24 0.99 -28.80
C PRO A 225 7.68 -0.28 -29.53
N MET A 226 8.43 -0.17 -30.64
CA MET A 226 8.96 -1.31 -31.38
C MET A 226 9.92 -2.17 -30.57
N ALA A 227 10.60 -1.61 -29.56
CA ALA A 227 11.47 -2.35 -28.68
C ALA A 227 10.80 -3.58 -28.06
N VAL A 228 9.52 -3.45 -27.68
CA VAL A 228 8.73 -4.55 -27.08
C VAL A 228 8.57 -5.75 -28.02
N LEU A 229 8.53 -5.51 -29.33
CA LEU A 229 8.36 -6.56 -30.34
C LEU A 229 9.69 -7.10 -30.86
N THR A 230 10.69 -6.23 -31.00
CA THR A 230 11.98 -6.59 -31.59
C THR A 230 12.91 -7.27 -30.60
N LEU A 231 12.93 -6.81 -29.35
CA LEU A 231 13.89 -7.27 -28.35
C LEU A 231 13.73 -8.76 -28.00
N PRO A 232 12.52 -9.32 -27.77
CA PRO A 232 12.36 -10.75 -27.51
C PRO A 232 12.88 -11.63 -28.67
N ASN A 233 12.68 -11.19 -29.91
CA ASN A 233 13.16 -11.90 -31.10
C ASN A 233 14.69 -11.82 -31.21
N TYR A 234 15.28 -10.66 -30.87
CA TYR A 234 16.74 -10.48 -30.86
C TYR A 234 17.41 -11.36 -29.82
N LEU A 235 16.78 -11.57 -28.65
CA LEU A 235 17.31 -12.36 -27.54
C LEU A 235 17.02 -13.86 -27.62
N LYS A 236 16.28 -14.33 -28.63
CA LYS A 236 15.74 -15.69 -28.69
C LYS A 236 16.82 -16.78 -28.50
N ASP A 237 17.97 -16.60 -29.14
CA ASP A 237 19.06 -17.56 -29.16
C ASP A 237 20.16 -17.26 -28.11
N THR A 238 19.90 -16.38 -27.17
CA THR A 238 20.80 -16.04 -26.06
C THR A 238 20.30 -16.67 -24.76
N ASN A 239 21.08 -16.56 -23.67
CA ASN A 239 20.65 -16.88 -22.29
C ASN A 239 19.87 -15.74 -21.63
N MET A 240 19.63 -14.64 -22.34
CA MET A 240 18.95 -13.46 -21.86
C MET A 240 17.46 -13.47 -22.20
N GLN A 241 16.67 -12.80 -21.37
CA GLN A 241 15.26 -12.49 -21.63
C GLN A 241 14.96 -11.05 -21.27
N VAL A 242 13.84 -10.56 -21.76
CA VAL A 242 13.29 -9.26 -21.38
C VAL A 242 11.91 -9.43 -20.76
N ALA A 243 11.65 -8.70 -19.68
CA ALA A 243 10.36 -8.63 -19.01
C ALA A 243 9.82 -7.19 -19.02
N LEU A 244 8.49 -7.05 -19.10
CA LEU A 244 7.82 -5.76 -19.06
C LEU A 244 7.20 -5.55 -17.65
N PRO A 245 7.70 -4.62 -16.84
CA PRO A 245 7.19 -4.39 -15.49
C PRO A 245 5.68 -4.13 -15.46
N SER A 246 5.17 -3.31 -16.39
CA SER A 246 3.75 -2.98 -16.47
C SER A 246 2.85 -4.20 -16.71
N ILE A 247 3.29 -5.18 -17.51
CA ILE A 247 2.52 -6.40 -17.81
C ILE A 247 2.52 -7.34 -16.61
N GLU A 248 3.70 -7.61 -16.05
CA GLU A 248 3.83 -8.58 -14.96
C GLU A 248 3.16 -8.08 -13.67
N ILE A 249 3.27 -6.78 -13.37
CA ILE A 249 2.57 -6.18 -12.23
C ILE A 249 1.05 -6.18 -12.44
N ASN A 250 0.56 -5.91 -13.65
CA ASN A 250 -0.88 -6.04 -13.93
C ASN A 250 -1.36 -7.49 -13.78
N ARG A 251 -0.57 -8.47 -14.22
CA ARG A 251 -0.88 -9.89 -14.03
C ARG A 251 -0.92 -10.25 -12.55
N LEU A 252 0.04 -9.77 -11.78
CA LEU A 252 0.07 -9.94 -10.33
C LEU A 252 -1.18 -9.33 -9.67
N ASN A 253 -1.53 -8.09 -10.02
CA ASN A 253 -2.72 -7.41 -9.53
C ASN A 253 -4.01 -8.16 -9.88
N GLN A 254 -4.11 -8.76 -11.07
CA GLN A 254 -5.28 -9.58 -11.44
C GLN A 254 -5.37 -10.86 -10.60
N GLN A 255 -4.26 -11.52 -10.30
CA GLN A 255 -4.26 -12.71 -9.45
C GLN A 255 -4.66 -12.41 -8.01
N PHE A 256 -4.16 -11.32 -7.44
CA PHE A 256 -4.54 -10.86 -6.10
C PHE A 256 -5.93 -10.20 -6.06
N GLY A 257 -6.40 -9.66 -7.19
CA GLY A 257 -7.68 -8.97 -7.31
C GLY A 257 -8.87 -9.83 -6.92
N LEU A 258 -8.85 -11.12 -7.24
CA LEU A 258 -9.92 -12.07 -6.84
C LEU A 258 -10.08 -12.15 -5.32
N GLY A 259 -8.98 -12.18 -4.57
CA GLY A 259 -9.00 -12.16 -3.11
C GLY A 259 -9.52 -10.82 -2.56
N ALA A 260 -9.08 -9.72 -3.14
CA ALA A 260 -9.53 -8.38 -2.77
C ALA A 260 -11.03 -8.20 -3.05
N ASP A 261 -11.53 -8.68 -4.19
CA ASP A 261 -12.94 -8.60 -4.54
C ASP A 261 -13.82 -9.45 -3.60
N ALA A 262 -13.37 -10.64 -3.19
CA ALA A 262 -14.04 -11.44 -2.17
C ALA A 262 -14.14 -10.70 -0.83
N LEU A 263 -13.05 -10.07 -0.38
CA LEU A 263 -13.06 -9.26 0.83
C LEU A 263 -13.98 -8.04 0.71
N ARG A 264 -13.99 -7.36 -0.46
CA ARG A 264 -14.92 -6.26 -0.75
C ARG A 264 -16.37 -6.72 -0.67
N ALA A 265 -16.70 -7.89 -1.24
CA ALA A 265 -18.04 -8.45 -1.16
C ALA A 265 -18.47 -8.71 0.29
N ILE A 266 -17.58 -9.27 1.12
CA ILE A 266 -17.81 -9.48 2.56
C ILE A 266 -18.02 -8.15 3.27
N ALA A 267 -17.18 -7.14 3.02
CA ALA A 267 -17.30 -5.83 3.63
C ALA A 267 -18.62 -5.13 3.26
N LEU A 268 -19.06 -5.22 2.00
CA LEU A 268 -20.35 -4.71 1.53
C LEU A 268 -21.52 -5.45 2.18
N LEU A 269 -21.41 -6.76 2.38
CA LEU A 269 -22.41 -7.54 3.08
C LEU A 269 -22.53 -7.10 4.55
N ILE A 270 -21.41 -6.94 5.26
CA ILE A 270 -21.39 -6.42 6.64
C ILE A 270 -22.00 -5.02 6.69
N MET A 271 -21.70 -4.16 5.72
CA MET A 271 -22.25 -2.81 5.63
C MET A 271 -23.77 -2.83 5.41
N THR A 272 -24.26 -3.74 4.56
CA THR A 272 -25.71 -3.94 4.34
C THR A 272 -26.41 -4.42 5.62
N LEU A 273 -25.82 -5.39 6.33
CA LEU A 273 -26.33 -5.86 7.62
C LEU A 273 -26.32 -4.73 8.67
N SER A 274 -25.33 -3.84 8.61
CA SER A 274 -25.24 -2.68 9.50
C SER A 274 -26.39 -1.70 9.28
N PHE A 275 -26.77 -1.44 8.03
CA PHE A 275 -27.92 -0.60 7.72
C PHE A 275 -29.24 -1.25 8.17
N ALA A 276 -29.38 -2.56 8.02
CA ALA A 276 -30.51 -3.30 8.59
C ALA A 276 -30.54 -3.19 10.13
N SER A 277 -29.39 -3.25 10.79
CA SER A 277 -29.28 -3.05 12.24
C SER A 277 -29.70 -1.64 12.67
N ILE A 278 -29.30 -0.60 11.92
CA ILE A 278 -29.77 0.78 12.19
C ILE A 278 -31.28 0.89 12.03
N PHE A 279 -31.83 0.31 10.96
CA PHE A 279 -33.28 0.27 10.75
C PHE A 279 -34.01 -0.39 11.93
N ILE A 280 -33.56 -1.58 12.35
CA ILE A 280 -34.14 -2.33 13.47
C ILE A 280 -34.04 -1.50 14.76
N SER A 281 -32.86 -0.92 15.02
CA SER A 281 -32.60 -0.09 16.21
C SER A 281 -33.57 1.09 16.30
N VAL A 282 -33.71 1.86 15.23
CA VAL A 282 -34.65 3.01 15.19
C VAL A 282 -36.08 2.55 15.29
N PHE A 283 -36.45 1.43 14.64
CA PHE A 283 -37.80 0.84 14.67
C PHE A 283 -38.19 0.38 16.09
N GLU A 284 -37.31 -0.35 16.77
CA GLU A 284 -37.54 -0.80 18.15
C GLU A 284 -37.61 0.36 19.15
N ASN A 285 -36.72 1.37 18.99
CA ASN A 285 -36.76 2.58 19.80
C ASN A 285 -38.07 3.32 19.62
N MET A 286 -38.57 3.43 18.39
CA MET A 286 -39.90 4.01 18.11
C MET A 286 -41.00 3.23 18.79
N HIS A 287 -41.02 1.89 18.69
CA HIS A 287 -42.03 1.04 19.30
C HIS A 287 -42.03 1.08 20.82
N ALA A 288 -40.86 0.96 21.44
CA ALA A 288 -40.71 0.98 22.90
C ALA A 288 -41.14 2.31 23.52
N ARG A 289 -41.10 3.40 22.72
CA ARG A 289 -41.37 4.78 23.21
C ARG A 289 -42.64 5.38 22.57
N ARG A 290 -43.49 4.55 21.98
CA ARG A 290 -44.68 5.03 21.26
C ARG A 290 -45.61 5.86 22.16
N TYR A 291 -45.72 5.52 23.45
CA TYR A 291 -46.49 6.27 24.43
C TYR A 291 -45.91 7.67 24.67
N GLU A 292 -44.59 7.75 24.91
CA GLU A 292 -43.90 9.04 25.09
C GLU A 292 -44.01 9.92 23.84
N LEU A 293 -43.93 9.30 22.63
CA LEU A 293 -44.06 10.03 21.37
C LEU A 293 -45.50 10.54 21.16
N ALA A 294 -46.52 9.75 21.58
CA ALA A 294 -47.92 10.17 21.59
C ALA A 294 -48.13 11.35 22.58
N LEU A 295 -47.57 11.25 23.79
CA LEU A 295 -47.63 12.32 24.79
C LEU A 295 -46.96 13.61 24.28
N MET A 296 -45.79 13.50 23.61
CA MET A 296 -45.15 14.68 22.99
C MET A 296 -46.08 15.37 21.97
N ARG A 297 -46.90 14.57 21.23
CA ARG A 297 -47.85 15.11 20.26
C ARG A 297 -49.04 15.79 20.93
N THR A 298 -49.57 15.26 22.02
CA THR A 298 -50.66 15.91 22.77
C THR A 298 -50.18 17.23 23.42
N MET A 299 -48.90 17.33 23.79
CA MET A 299 -48.26 18.57 24.30
C MET A 299 -47.89 19.58 23.19
N GLY A 300 -48.37 19.39 21.95
CA GLY A 300 -48.14 20.31 20.82
C GLY A 300 -46.90 20.01 19.97
N GLY A 301 -46.32 18.84 20.12
CA GLY A 301 -45.24 18.35 19.20
C GLY A 301 -45.78 18.07 17.82
N SER A 302 -45.32 18.77 16.78
CA SER A 302 -45.73 18.47 15.39
C SER A 302 -45.19 17.10 14.92
N PRO A 303 -45.91 16.37 14.03
CA PRO A 303 -45.43 15.12 13.44
C PRO A 303 -44.00 15.25 12.82
N GLY A 304 -43.72 16.38 12.16
CA GLY A 304 -42.42 16.64 11.57
C GLY A 304 -41.28 16.80 12.60
N LYS A 305 -41.58 17.20 13.87
CA LYS A 305 -40.55 17.19 14.92
C LYS A 305 -40.19 15.78 15.36
N LEU A 306 -41.15 14.86 15.43
CA LEU A 306 -40.91 13.45 15.73
C LEU A 306 -40.11 12.77 14.62
N TYR A 307 -40.49 13.03 13.36
CA TYR A 307 -39.75 12.55 12.22
C TYR A 307 -38.28 13.00 12.26
N LYS A 308 -38.05 14.30 12.45
CA LYS A 308 -36.70 14.86 12.59
C LYS A 308 -35.92 14.25 13.77
N LEU A 309 -36.58 13.96 14.89
CA LEU A 309 -35.95 13.31 16.05
C LEU A 309 -35.41 11.94 15.70
N LEU A 310 -36.24 11.07 15.08
CA LEU A 310 -35.85 9.72 14.69
C LEU A 310 -34.77 9.73 13.59
N LEU A 311 -34.85 10.65 12.63
CA LEU A 311 -33.78 10.85 11.65
C LEU A 311 -32.47 11.27 12.29
N LEU A 312 -32.52 12.15 13.32
CA LEU A 312 -31.32 12.54 14.06
C LEU A 312 -30.72 11.36 14.83
N GLU A 313 -31.53 10.47 15.40
CA GLU A 313 -31.05 9.25 16.05
C GLU A 313 -30.28 8.36 15.05
N GLY A 314 -30.86 8.05 13.89
CA GLY A 314 -30.20 7.28 12.85
C GLY A 314 -28.97 7.98 12.26
N GLY A 315 -29.06 9.29 12.06
CA GLY A 315 -27.94 10.12 11.60
C GLY A 315 -26.75 10.13 12.58
N LEU A 316 -27.02 10.23 13.88
CA LEU A 316 -25.98 10.16 14.91
C LEU A 316 -25.32 8.78 14.97
N LEU A 317 -26.11 7.70 14.87
CA LEU A 317 -25.59 6.33 14.80
C LEU A 317 -24.68 6.15 13.58
N SER A 318 -25.15 6.60 12.42
CA SER A 318 -24.39 6.50 11.17
C SER A 318 -23.10 7.33 11.22
N ALA A 319 -23.17 8.58 11.66
CA ALA A 319 -22.01 9.45 11.78
C ALA A 319 -20.98 8.88 12.77
N ALA A 320 -21.43 8.39 13.92
CA ALA A 320 -20.55 7.75 14.91
C ALA A 320 -19.91 6.49 14.34
N GLY A 321 -20.69 5.62 13.69
CA GLY A 321 -20.16 4.42 13.05
C GLY A 321 -19.13 4.71 11.96
N VAL A 322 -19.40 5.71 11.11
CA VAL A 322 -18.45 6.15 10.06
C VAL A 322 -17.16 6.69 10.67
N LEU A 323 -17.24 7.58 11.67
CA LEU A 323 -16.05 8.15 12.31
C LEU A 323 -15.19 7.08 12.99
N ILE A 324 -15.82 6.18 13.74
CA ILE A 324 -15.12 5.06 14.39
C ILE A 324 -14.55 4.11 13.31
N GLY A 325 -15.28 3.87 12.22
CA GLY A 325 -14.81 3.05 11.10
C GLY A 325 -13.55 3.60 10.45
N LEU A 326 -13.49 4.91 10.20
CA LEU A 326 -12.28 5.55 9.68
C LEU A 326 -11.10 5.46 10.66
N LEU A 327 -11.36 5.56 11.97
CA LEU A 327 -10.32 5.35 12.97
C LEU A 327 -9.82 3.89 13.00
N ILE A 328 -10.73 2.92 12.92
CA ILE A 328 -10.38 1.48 12.83
C ILE A 328 -9.55 1.22 11.57
N SER A 329 -9.89 1.83 10.45
CA SER A 329 -9.11 1.74 9.22
C SER A 329 -7.67 2.23 9.40
N ARG A 330 -7.45 3.34 10.08
CA ARG A 330 -6.10 3.88 10.36
C ARG A 330 -5.30 2.98 11.30
N LEU A 331 -5.95 2.47 12.36
CA LEU A 331 -5.32 1.50 13.26
C LEU A 331 -4.99 0.20 12.53
N GLY A 332 -5.89 -0.28 11.69
CA GLY A 332 -5.65 -1.46 10.85
C GLY A 332 -4.50 -1.27 9.88
N LEU A 333 -4.41 -0.09 9.23
CA LEU A 333 -3.30 0.24 8.35
C LEU A 333 -1.97 0.30 9.12
N PHE A 334 -1.94 0.92 10.29
CA PHE A 334 -0.74 0.98 11.12
C PHE A 334 -0.22 -0.42 11.49
N VAL A 335 -1.10 -1.34 11.86
CA VAL A 335 -0.74 -2.74 12.14
C VAL A 335 -0.27 -3.45 10.87
N LEU A 336 -0.95 -3.22 9.74
CA LEU A 336 -0.56 -3.82 8.46
C LEU A 336 0.78 -3.26 7.97
N ALA A 337 0.98 -1.94 8.07
CA ALA A 337 2.20 -1.26 7.68
C ALA A 337 3.41 -1.82 8.42
N SER A 338 3.33 -1.97 9.74
CA SER A 338 4.42 -2.55 10.54
C SER A 338 4.75 -3.99 10.14
N ALA A 339 3.75 -4.80 9.80
CA ALA A 339 3.96 -6.17 9.35
C ALA A 339 4.59 -6.25 7.94
N VAL A 340 4.17 -5.36 7.03
CA VAL A 340 4.69 -5.27 5.65
C VAL A 340 6.08 -4.67 5.64
N GLU A 341 6.34 -3.62 6.41
CA GLU A 341 7.65 -2.98 6.54
C GLU A 341 8.72 -3.97 7.01
N ASN A 342 8.41 -4.78 8.04
CA ASN A 342 9.34 -5.79 8.54
C ASN A 342 9.69 -6.87 7.50
N LYS A 343 8.78 -7.21 6.60
CA LYS A 343 8.96 -8.30 5.63
C LYS A 343 9.37 -7.83 4.25
N PHE A 344 8.82 -6.72 3.76
CA PHE A 344 9.01 -6.22 2.40
C PHE A 344 9.72 -4.87 2.35
N LYS A 345 9.98 -4.23 3.51
CA LYS A 345 10.69 -2.95 3.62
C LYS A 345 10.01 -1.80 2.86
N TYR A 346 8.66 -1.83 2.79
CA TYR A 346 7.86 -0.77 2.18
C TYR A 346 7.18 0.10 3.23
N ASP A 347 7.30 1.41 3.08
CA ASP A 347 6.60 2.38 3.92
C ASP A 347 5.15 2.56 3.45
N LEU A 348 4.20 2.08 4.26
CA LEU A 348 2.76 2.24 4.07
C LEU A 348 2.17 3.23 5.11
N SER A 349 2.93 4.24 5.50
CA SER A 349 2.56 5.14 6.62
C SER A 349 1.69 6.33 6.22
N ASP A 350 1.32 6.50 4.94
CA ASP A 350 0.43 7.60 4.53
C ASP A 350 -0.97 7.44 5.13
N MET A 351 -1.24 8.19 6.19
CA MET A 351 -2.53 8.21 6.90
C MET A 351 -3.47 9.30 6.41
N GLY A 352 -3.18 9.94 5.29
CA GLY A 352 -4.01 10.97 4.68
C GLY A 352 -5.42 10.48 4.37
N LEU A 353 -6.41 11.39 4.42
CA LEU A 353 -7.77 11.08 3.99
C LEU A 353 -7.87 11.09 2.47
N LEU A 354 -8.31 9.97 1.90
CA LEU A 354 -8.55 9.88 0.46
C LEU A 354 -9.88 10.55 0.08
N THR A 355 -9.92 11.18 -1.08
CA THR A 355 -11.18 11.71 -1.65
C THR A 355 -12.26 10.62 -1.76
N VAL A 356 -11.85 9.38 -2.03
CA VAL A 356 -12.77 8.24 -2.12
C VAL A 356 -13.35 7.87 -0.75
N GLU A 357 -12.59 7.99 0.35
CA GLU A 357 -13.07 7.76 1.71
C GLU A 357 -14.10 8.81 2.14
N ILE A 358 -13.93 10.06 1.72
CA ILE A 358 -14.93 11.10 1.96
C ILE A 358 -16.24 10.75 1.25
N LYS A 359 -16.17 10.27 0.01
CA LYS A 359 -17.35 9.77 -0.72
C LYS A 359 -18.01 8.58 -0.01
N LEU A 360 -17.19 7.61 0.46
CA LEU A 360 -17.67 6.47 1.25
C LEU A 360 -18.37 6.93 2.53
N ALA A 361 -17.78 7.86 3.29
CA ALA A 361 -18.35 8.39 4.52
C ALA A 361 -19.69 9.08 4.28
N LEU A 362 -19.78 9.91 3.24
CA LEU A 362 -21.02 10.58 2.85
C LEU A 362 -22.10 9.57 2.41
N ALA A 363 -21.72 8.60 1.57
CA ALA A 363 -22.65 7.55 1.12
C ALA A 363 -23.15 6.68 2.28
N ALA A 364 -22.26 6.24 3.16
CA ALA A 364 -22.64 5.43 4.34
C ALA A 364 -23.57 6.22 5.29
N THR A 365 -23.25 7.49 5.55
CA THR A 365 -24.13 8.36 6.37
C THR A 365 -25.49 8.57 5.71
N PHE A 366 -25.52 8.78 4.40
CA PHE A 366 -26.76 8.96 3.64
C PHE A 366 -27.64 7.70 3.67
N VAL A 367 -27.06 6.52 3.44
CA VAL A 367 -27.80 5.25 3.50
C VAL A 367 -28.30 4.96 4.91
N GLY A 368 -27.51 5.28 5.94
CA GLY A 368 -27.95 5.18 7.32
C GLY A 368 -29.13 6.11 7.66
N LEU A 369 -29.12 7.34 7.13
CA LEU A 369 -30.29 8.24 7.21
C LEU A 369 -31.52 7.66 6.50
N LEU A 370 -31.34 7.05 5.32
CA LEU A 370 -32.44 6.39 4.60
C LEU A 370 -32.99 5.19 5.39
N ALA A 371 -32.11 4.38 6.00
CA ALA A 371 -32.53 3.27 6.87
C ALA A 371 -33.38 3.74 8.05
N ALA A 372 -33.04 4.89 8.65
CA ALA A 372 -33.83 5.50 9.71
C ALA A 372 -35.11 6.19 9.24
N ALA A 373 -35.16 6.63 7.98
CA ALA A 373 -36.30 7.36 7.43
C ALA A 373 -37.57 6.49 7.35
N LEU A 374 -37.45 5.19 7.03
CA LEU A 374 -38.58 4.28 6.93
C LEU A 374 -39.35 4.14 8.25
N PRO A 375 -38.70 3.80 9.39
CA PRO A 375 -39.42 3.74 10.67
C PRO A 375 -39.90 5.14 11.12
N ALA A 376 -39.12 6.20 10.86
CA ALA A 376 -39.49 7.57 11.17
C ALA A 376 -40.77 7.99 10.41
N PHE A 377 -40.94 7.58 9.16
CA PHE A 377 -42.17 7.83 8.39
C PHE A 377 -43.37 7.10 8.97
N LYS A 378 -43.19 5.88 9.49
CA LYS A 378 -44.26 5.12 10.16
C LYS A 378 -44.73 5.84 11.44
N ALA A 379 -43.83 6.50 12.16
CA ALA A 379 -44.16 7.30 13.33
C ALA A 379 -45.08 8.51 13.01
N LEU A 380 -44.99 9.09 11.80
CA LEU A 380 -45.90 10.16 11.37
C LEU A 380 -47.39 9.73 11.31
N ARG A 381 -47.59 8.48 10.96
CA ARG A 381 -48.96 7.88 10.76
C ARG A 381 -49.52 7.21 12.02
N MET A 382 -48.87 7.35 13.16
CA MET A 382 -49.29 6.77 14.42
C MET A 382 -50.57 7.42 14.94
N ASP A 383 -51.61 6.60 15.26
CA ASP A 383 -52.83 7.05 15.86
C ASP A 383 -52.65 7.27 17.36
N ILE A 384 -52.78 8.54 17.77
CA ILE A 384 -52.54 9.00 19.15
C ILE A 384 -53.61 8.40 20.07
N SER A 385 -54.92 8.44 19.66
CA SER A 385 -56.01 7.98 20.49
C SER A 385 -55.86 6.49 20.80
N LYS A 386 -55.58 5.69 19.76
CA LYS A 386 -55.40 4.24 19.90
C LYS A 386 -54.16 3.88 20.71
N THR A 387 -53.12 4.70 20.63
CA THR A 387 -51.86 4.47 21.37
C THR A 387 -52.03 4.78 22.87
N LEU A 388 -52.81 5.80 23.22
CA LEU A 388 -53.02 6.20 24.61
C LEU A 388 -54.15 5.37 25.29
N SER A 389 -55.02 4.72 24.53
CA SER A 389 -56.13 3.90 25.09
C SER A 389 -55.79 2.43 25.29
N ASN A 390 -54.67 1.94 24.76
CA ASN A 390 -54.25 0.54 24.85
C ASN A 390 -53.24 0.26 25.98
N GLU A 391 -53.08 1.19 26.90
CA GLU A 391 -52.50 1.04 28.23
C GLU A 391 -53.54 1.48 29.28
#